data_62fe9b180c4feea8ef41b178e62f80a5
#
_entry.id   62fe9b180c4feea8ef41b178e62f80a5
#
_cell.length_a   1.000
_cell.length_b   1.000
_cell.length_c   1.000
_cell.angle_alpha   90.00
_cell.angle_beta   90.00
_cell.angle_gamma   90.00
#
_symmetry.space_group_name_H-M   'P 1'
#
loop_
_entity.id
_entity.type
_entity.pdbx_description
1 polymer ?
#
loop_
_entity_poly.entity_id
_entity_poly.type
_entity_poly.pdbx_seq_one_letter_code
_entity_poly.pdbx_strand_id
1 'polypeptide(L)'
;MTMLSAEEVYGKAPIFKEPRVIGDWVLWLEQRPNENGRTTALIRPWRRKDLVPQELTPHPIDLRTKIHGYGGAPLASTLNGSDLILTWVDNSDNCLWMRSWTLQNGKNKSSPLKLTPKIQSICLSKKDNFFLAGGVIDLEKNIWIGLMENEEGDHIVSYSLEKTDQNPNFLYSSKGFLGYLALNSK
;
A
#
# COMPACT_ATOMS: atom_id res chain seq x y z
N MET A 1 5.95 14.45 41.05
CA MET A 1 6.14 13.58 39.86
C MET A 1 4.75 13.29 39.35
N THR A 2 4.34 13.90 38.24
CA THR A 2 3.01 13.66 37.65
C THR A 2 3.07 12.32 36.92
N MET A 3 2.26 11.35 37.34
CA MET A 3 2.14 10.08 36.59
C MET A 3 1.43 10.39 35.27
N LEU A 4 2.07 10.00 34.16
CA LEU A 4 1.46 10.07 32.85
C LEU A 4 0.33 9.03 32.78
N SER A 5 -0.81 9.41 32.24
CA SER A 5 -1.91 8.49 31.98
C SER A 5 -1.52 7.52 30.82
N ALA A 6 -2.12 6.35 30.78
CA ALA A 6 -1.93 5.41 29.68
C ALA A 6 -2.29 6.04 28.32
N GLU A 7 -3.25 6.94 28.32
CA GLU A 7 -3.69 7.69 27.15
C GLU A 7 -2.65 8.71 26.67
N GLU A 8 -1.93 9.36 27.58
CA GLU A 8 -0.81 10.26 27.26
C GLU A 8 0.41 9.50 26.73
N VAL A 9 0.63 8.26 27.17
CA VAL A 9 1.76 7.44 26.75
C VAL A 9 1.49 6.70 25.43
N TYR A 10 0.28 6.19 25.23
CA TYR A 10 -0.04 5.31 24.09
C TYR A 10 -1.06 5.90 23.10
N GLY A 11 -1.85 6.90 23.51
CA GLY A 11 -3.05 7.29 22.78
C GLY A 11 -2.85 8.18 21.55
N LYS A 12 -1.69 8.79 21.36
CA LYS A 12 -1.51 9.83 20.32
C LYS A 12 -0.33 9.63 19.37
N ALA A 13 0.56 8.70 19.66
CA ALA A 13 1.72 8.46 18.79
C ALA A 13 1.31 7.67 17.55
N PRO A 14 1.71 8.09 16.35
CA PRO A 14 1.50 7.30 15.15
C PRO A 14 2.30 6.01 15.20
N ILE A 15 1.75 4.94 14.62
CA ILE A 15 2.42 3.66 14.51
C ILE A 15 2.98 3.54 13.09
N PHE A 16 4.29 3.34 12.98
CA PHE A 16 4.97 3.14 11.70
C PHE A 16 5.03 1.66 11.33
N LYS A 17 4.67 1.34 10.10
CA LYS A 17 4.61 -0.03 9.58
C LYS A 17 5.23 -0.12 8.19
N GLU A 18 5.72 -1.30 7.83
CA GLU A 18 6.14 -1.69 6.48
C GLU A 18 7.10 -0.70 5.79
N PRO A 19 8.22 -0.30 6.43
CA PRO A 19 9.18 0.56 5.77
C PRO A 19 9.80 -0.15 4.56
N ARG A 20 9.87 0.56 3.43
CA ARG A 20 10.43 0.04 2.16
C ARG A 20 11.35 1.07 1.55
N VAL A 21 12.46 0.60 1.00
CA VAL A 21 13.32 1.45 0.16
C VAL A 21 13.01 1.12 -1.30
N ILE A 22 12.68 2.14 -2.09
CA ILE A 22 12.32 2.03 -3.49
C ILE A 22 13.17 3.03 -4.26
N GLY A 23 14.26 2.56 -4.88
CA GLY A 23 15.25 3.45 -5.48
C GLY A 23 15.82 4.44 -4.45
N ASP A 24 15.75 5.73 -4.73
CA ASP A 24 16.22 6.80 -3.83
C ASP A 24 15.16 7.24 -2.80
N TRP A 25 14.09 6.48 -2.61
CA TRP A 25 12.96 6.84 -1.78
C TRP A 25 12.76 5.87 -0.62
N VAL A 26 12.25 6.37 0.49
CA VAL A 26 11.67 5.56 1.56
C VAL A 26 10.17 5.79 1.61
N LEU A 27 9.44 4.70 1.62
CA LEU A 27 7.99 4.63 1.74
C LEU A 27 7.66 3.84 3.00
N TRP A 28 6.64 4.26 3.75
CA TRP A 28 6.14 3.52 4.92
C TRP A 28 4.66 3.77 5.12
N LEU A 29 4.04 2.93 5.92
CA LEU A 29 2.68 3.14 6.41
C LEU A 29 2.72 3.82 7.78
N GLU A 30 1.78 4.74 7.98
CA GLU A 30 1.55 5.42 9.25
C GLU A 30 0.11 5.23 9.67
N GLN A 31 -0.10 4.54 10.80
CA GLN A 31 -1.40 4.44 11.43
C GLN A 31 -1.57 5.60 12.41
N ARG A 32 -2.65 6.37 12.24
CA ARG A 32 -2.92 7.61 12.95
C ARG A 32 -4.04 7.46 13.96
N PRO A 33 -3.75 7.35 15.26
CA PRO A 33 -4.79 7.22 16.30
C PRO A 33 -5.78 8.39 16.28
N ASN A 34 -5.31 9.62 16.02
CA ASN A 34 -6.16 10.82 15.97
C ASN A 34 -7.14 10.84 14.77
N GLU A 35 -7.00 9.92 13.83
CA GLU A 35 -7.86 9.74 12.67
C GLU A 35 -8.60 8.38 12.75
N ASN A 36 -9.01 7.98 13.95
CA ASN A 36 -9.68 6.69 14.24
C ASN A 36 -8.87 5.46 13.76
N GLY A 37 -7.55 5.55 13.86
CA GLY A 37 -6.65 4.47 13.45
C GLY A 37 -6.50 4.31 11.94
N ARG A 38 -6.87 5.32 11.13
CA ARG A 38 -6.63 5.33 9.68
C ARG A 38 -5.16 5.10 9.38
N THR A 39 -4.90 4.27 8.39
CA THR A 39 -3.55 3.99 7.90
C THR A 39 -3.34 4.65 6.55
N THR A 40 -2.23 5.37 6.39
CA THR A 40 -1.87 6.08 5.16
C THR A 40 -0.45 5.76 4.74
N ALA A 41 -0.16 5.89 3.43
CA ALA A 41 1.18 5.74 2.89
C ALA A 41 1.89 7.09 2.79
N LEU A 42 3.13 7.14 3.28
CA LEU A 42 4.01 8.29 3.24
C LEU A 42 5.26 7.98 2.45
N ILE A 43 5.80 8.99 1.75
CA ILE A 43 7.03 8.88 0.98
C ILE A 43 7.94 10.08 1.17
N ARG A 44 9.25 9.84 1.14
CA ARG A 44 10.28 10.87 1.16
C ARG A 44 11.54 10.34 0.49
N PRO A 45 12.38 11.21 -0.15
CA PRO A 45 13.74 10.81 -0.54
C PRO A 45 14.53 10.40 0.70
N TRP A 46 15.11 9.22 0.70
CA TRP A 46 15.73 8.67 1.92
C TRP A 46 16.95 9.48 2.39
N ARG A 47 17.67 10.17 1.48
CA ARG A 47 18.82 11.03 1.77
C ARG A 47 18.43 12.47 2.17
N ARG A 48 17.18 12.87 1.98
CA ARG A 48 16.68 14.22 2.25
C ARG A 48 15.84 14.25 3.52
N LYS A 49 16.51 14.09 4.67
CA LYS A 49 15.86 14.11 6.00
C LYS A 49 15.24 15.46 6.36
N ASP A 50 15.67 16.51 5.68
CA ASP A 50 15.18 17.88 5.79
C ASP A 50 13.80 18.09 5.13
N LEU A 51 13.38 17.18 4.27
CA LEU A 51 12.06 17.28 3.61
C LEU A 51 10.97 16.61 4.45
N VAL A 52 9.84 17.30 4.52
CA VAL A 52 8.62 16.73 5.11
C VAL A 52 8.12 15.60 4.22
N PRO A 53 7.78 14.44 4.79
CA PRO A 53 7.17 13.36 4.05
C PRO A 53 5.87 13.79 3.38
N GLN A 54 5.61 13.27 2.19
CA GLN A 54 4.36 13.52 1.50
C GLN A 54 3.41 12.34 1.62
N GLU A 55 2.15 12.63 1.86
CA GLU A 55 1.09 11.66 1.96
C GLU A 55 0.61 11.26 0.56
N LEU A 56 0.68 9.95 0.26
CA LEU A 56 0.27 9.39 -1.02
C LEU A 56 -1.24 9.06 -1.06
N THR A 57 -1.78 8.72 0.09
CA THR A 57 -3.17 8.25 0.25
C THR A 57 -3.91 9.10 1.30
N PRO A 58 -4.21 10.39 0.96
CA PRO A 58 -4.90 11.29 1.87
C PRO A 58 -6.33 10.80 2.18
N HIS A 59 -6.90 11.34 3.26
CA HIS A 59 -8.29 11.08 3.63
C HIS A 59 -9.23 11.25 2.41
N PRO A 60 -10.21 10.35 2.19
CA PRO A 60 -10.71 9.33 3.11
C PRO A 60 -10.05 7.94 2.98
N ILE A 61 -9.00 7.77 2.19
CA ILE A 61 -8.34 6.48 1.93
C ILE A 61 -7.77 5.90 3.24
N ASP A 62 -8.06 4.62 3.52
CA ASP A 62 -7.59 3.90 4.70
C ASP A 62 -7.01 2.54 4.30
N LEU A 63 -5.68 2.43 4.33
CA LEU A 63 -4.94 1.25 3.91
C LEU A 63 -5.00 0.17 4.99
N ARG A 64 -6.02 -0.66 4.93
CA ARG A 64 -6.16 -1.84 5.79
C ARG A 64 -6.84 -2.97 5.04
N THR A 65 -6.51 -4.19 5.41
CA THR A 65 -7.18 -5.40 4.96
C THR A 65 -7.63 -6.21 6.16
N LYS A 66 -8.65 -7.02 5.98
CA LYS A 66 -9.21 -7.91 7.01
C LYS A 66 -8.85 -9.37 6.76
N ILE A 67 -7.92 -9.64 5.86
CA ILE A 67 -7.49 -11.01 5.56
C ILE A 67 -7.15 -11.76 6.85
N HIS A 68 -7.58 -13.01 6.96
CA HIS A 68 -7.42 -13.88 8.14
C HIS A 68 -7.98 -13.31 9.44
N GLY A 69 -8.87 -12.32 9.37
CA GLY A 69 -9.47 -11.66 10.53
C GLY A 69 -8.56 -10.68 11.30
N TYR A 70 -7.24 -10.77 11.16
CA TYR A 70 -6.27 -9.90 11.84
C TYR A 70 -5.53 -8.94 10.90
N GLY A 71 -5.76 -9.08 9.60
CA GLY A 71 -5.16 -8.21 8.58
C GLY A 71 -3.83 -8.72 8.05
N GLY A 72 -3.30 -8.02 7.08
CA GLY A 72 -2.05 -8.29 6.39
C GLY A 72 -1.44 -7.01 5.81
N ALA A 73 -0.46 -7.14 4.92
CA ALA A 73 0.12 -6.02 4.20
C ALA A 73 -0.88 -5.47 3.17
N PRO A 74 -1.41 -4.25 3.34
CA PRO A 74 -2.42 -3.72 2.42
C PRO A 74 -1.81 -3.08 1.16
N LEU A 75 -0.48 -3.00 1.04
CA LEU A 75 0.21 -2.16 0.09
C LEU A 75 1.21 -2.95 -0.76
N ALA A 76 1.21 -2.68 -2.08
CA ALA A 76 2.34 -2.99 -2.95
C ALA A 76 2.82 -1.73 -3.69
N SER A 77 4.10 -1.69 -4.02
CA SER A 77 4.71 -0.54 -4.68
C SER A 77 5.88 -0.95 -5.55
N THR A 78 6.06 -0.24 -6.66
CA THR A 78 7.21 -0.40 -7.56
C THR A 78 7.55 0.91 -8.26
N LEU A 79 8.75 0.99 -8.84
CA LEU A 79 9.16 2.09 -9.71
C LEU A 79 9.30 1.60 -11.15
N ASN A 80 8.73 2.36 -12.07
CA ASN A 80 9.00 2.27 -13.49
C ASN A 80 9.69 3.57 -13.94
N GLY A 81 11.03 3.56 -13.99
CA GLY A 81 11.81 4.78 -14.15
C GLY A 81 11.59 5.75 -12.99
N SER A 82 11.03 6.92 -13.28
CA SER A 82 10.64 7.93 -12.28
C SER A 82 9.20 7.79 -11.80
N ASP A 83 8.44 6.85 -12.33
CA ASP A 83 7.03 6.68 -12.00
C ASP A 83 6.85 5.68 -10.85
N LEU A 84 6.32 6.16 -9.73
CA LEU A 84 5.87 5.32 -8.63
C LEU A 84 4.49 4.76 -8.97
N ILE A 85 4.36 3.45 -8.93
CA ILE A 85 3.08 2.75 -8.98
C ILE A 85 2.79 2.21 -7.60
N LEU A 86 1.63 2.54 -7.07
CA LEU A 86 1.14 2.10 -5.77
C LEU A 86 -0.19 1.38 -5.97
N THR A 87 -0.30 0.20 -5.36
CA THR A 87 -1.59 -0.48 -5.21
C THR A 87 -1.89 -0.68 -3.72
N TRP A 88 -3.15 -0.57 -3.34
CA TRP A 88 -3.56 -0.78 -1.95
C TRP A 88 -4.94 -1.39 -1.86
N VAL A 89 -5.18 -2.06 -0.73
CA VAL A 89 -6.52 -2.48 -0.32
C VAL A 89 -7.09 -1.39 0.58
N ASP A 90 -8.27 -0.88 0.24
CA ASP A 90 -8.96 0.12 1.04
C ASP A 90 -9.93 -0.54 2.03
N ASN A 91 -9.84 -0.14 3.30
CA ASN A 91 -10.68 -0.68 4.37
C ASN A 91 -12.18 -0.37 4.19
N SER A 92 -12.51 0.66 3.43
CA SER A 92 -13.91 1.11 3.23
C SER A 92 -14.70 0.18 2.33
N ASP A 93 -14.03 -0.48 1.36
CA ASP A 93 -14.71 -1.29 0.34
C ASP A 93 -14.03 -2.64 0.06
N ASN A 94 -12.86 -2.92 0.69
CA ASN A 94 -12.00 -4.08 0.46
C ASN A 94 -11.52 -4.24 -0.99
N CYS A 95 -11.63 -3.22 -1.81
CA CYS A 95 -11.17 -3.24 -3.19
C CYS A 95 -9.66 -3.01 -3.31
N LEU A 96 -9.08 -3.59 -4.35
CA LEU A 96 -7.71 -3.30 -4.77
C LEU A 96 -7.71 -2.04 -5.62
N TRP A 97 -7.10 -0.99 -5.12
CA TRP A 97 -6.95 0.30 -5.79
C TRP A 97 -5.54 0.47 -6.33
N MET A 98 -5.39 1.26 -7.37
CA MET A 98 -4.10 1.66 -7.95
C MET A 98 -4.06 3.16 -8.24
N ARG A 99 -2.88 3.74 -8.06
CA ARG A 99 -2.54 5.10 -8.49
C ARG A 99 -1.06 5.18 -8.84
N SER A 100 -0.71 6.10 -9.71
CA SER A 100 0.69 6.37 -10.01
C SER A 100 1.03 7.86 -9.99
N TRP A 101 2.31 8.16 -9.73
CA TRP A 101 2.88 9.51 -9.70
C TRP A 101 4.23 9.52 -10.38
N THR A 102 4.56 10.58 -11.06
CA THR A 102 5.95 10.87 -11.43
C THR A 102 6.65 11.54 -10.26
N LEU A 103 7.74 10.94 -9.80
CA LEU A 103 8.56 11.42 -8.70
C LEU A 103 9.68 12.32 -9.23
N GLN A 104 9.76 13.54 -8.71
CA GLN A 104 10.85 14.45 -9.01
C GLN A 104 11.54 14.87 -7.72
N ASN A 105 12.78 14.40 -7.56
CA ASN A 105 13.63 14.87 -6.47
C ASN A 105 14.30 16.17 -6.92
N GLY A 106 13.97 17.25 -6.24
CA GLY A 106 14.58 18.55 -6.52
C GLY A 106 16.10 18.49 -6.39
N LYS A 107 16.81 19.03 -7.39
CA LYS A 107 18.29 18.99 -7.48
C LYS A 107 18.99 19.75 -6.35
N ASN A 108 18.30 20.68 -5.66
CA ASN A 108 18.87 21.58 -4.65
C ASN A 108 18.06 21.52 -3.33
N LYS A 109 18.67 21.92 -2.20
CA LYS A 109 18.00 22.01 -0.90
C LYS A 109 16.72 22.86 -0.91
N SER A 110 16.64 23.85 -1.78
CA SER A 110 15.49 24.74 -1.95
C SER A 110 14.41 24.23 -2.91
N SER A 111 14.65 23.10 -3.60
CA SER A 111 13.66 22.54 -4.52
C SER A 111 12.76 21.56 -3.76
N PRO A 112 11.45 21.81 -3.69
CA PRO A 112 10.53 20.91 -3.01
C PRO A 112 10.43 19.56 -3.73
N LEU A 113 10.11 18.53 -2.97
CA LEU A 113 9.63 17.27 -3.52
C LEU A 113 8.37 17.52 -4.35
N LYS A 114 8.38 17.10 -5.61
CA LYS A 114 7.19 17.19 -6.47
C LYS A 114 6.67 15.79 -6.82
N LEU A 115 5.43 15.54 -6.42
CA LEU A 115 4.65 14.38 -6.82
C LEU A 115 3.62 14.84 -7.84
N THR A 116 3.78 14.42 -9.07
CA THR A 116 2.80 14.73 -10.13
C THR A 116 1.95 13.49 -10.37
N PRO A 117 0.63 13.52 -10.05
CA PRO A 117 -0.25 12.40 -10.36
C PRO A 117 -0.20 12.10 -11.86
N LYS A 118 0.03 10.84 -12.22
CA LYS A 118 0.06 10.37 -13.62
C LYS A 118 -1.23 9.60 -13.95
N ILE A 119 -1.60 8.68 -13.07
CA ILE A 119 -2.87 7.96 -13.16
C ILE A 119 -3.68 8.30 -11.91
N GLN A 120 -4.94 8.69 -12.08
CA GLN A 120 -5.88 8.87 -10.98
C GLN A 120 -6.19 7.51 -10.33
N SER A 121 -6.72 7.53 -9.10
CA SER A 121 -7.10 6.30 -8.42
C SER A 121 -8.13 5.52 -9.23
N ILE A 122 -7.79 4.28 -9.55
CA ILE A 122 -8.68 3.34 -10.24
C ILE A 122 -8.84 2.07 -9.40
N CYS A 123 -10.04 1.51 -9.36
CA CYS A 123 -10.30 0.22 -8.71
C CYS A 123 -10.01 -0.90 -9.70
N LEU A 124 -9.10 -1.81 -9.36
CA LEU A 124 -8.70 -2.94 -10.20
C LEU A 124 -9.63 -4.14 -10.00
N SER A 125 -10.05 -4.41 -8.76
CA SER A 125 -10.89 -5.55 -8.41
C SER A 125 -12.37 -5.18 -8.41
N LYS A 126 -13.23 -6.16 -8.69
CA LYS A 126 -14.65 -6.04 -8.32
C LYS A 126 -14.81 -6.05 -6.81
N LYS A 127 -15.91 -5.44 -6.36
CA LYS A 127 -16.36 -5.53 -4.99
C LYS A 127 -17.07 -6.86 -4.80
N ASP A 128 -16.55 -7.73 -3.93
CA ASP A 128 -17.11 -9.06 -3.67
C ASP A 128 -16.76 -9.53 -2.26
N ASN A 129 -17.24 -10.70 -1.87
CA ASN A 129 -17.01 -11.34 -0.56
C ASN A 129 -15.64 -12.02 -0.47
N PHE A 130 -14.58 -11.24 -0.61
CA PHE A 130 -13.20 -11.70 -0.39
C PHE A 130 -12.34 -10.60 0.23
N PHE A 131 -11.20 -11.00 0.77
CA PHE A 131 -10.19 -10.09 1.31
C PHE A 131 -8.89 -10.25 0.54
N LEU A 132 -8.26 -9.12 0.21
CA LEU A 132 -6.99 -9.08 -0.52
C LEU A 132 -5.87 -8.59 0.39
N ALA A 133 -4.65 -9.07 0.17
CA ALA A 133 -3.45 -8.59 0.85
C ALA A 133 -2.15 -9.01 0.13
N GLY A 134 -1.03 -8.50 0.65
CA GLY A 134 0.31 -9.01 0.40
C GLY A 134 0.77 -8.95 -1.04
N GLY A 135 0.41 -7.90 -1.76
CA GLY A 135 0.66 -7.83 -3.19
C GLY A 135 2.10 -7.51 -3.58
N VAL A 136 2.46 -7.95 -4.77
CA VAL A 136 3.65 -7.56 -5.54
C VAL A 136 3.23 -7.13 -6.95
N ILE A 137 4.01 -6.26 -7.58
CA ILE A 137 3.72 -5.73 -8.92
C ILE A 137 4.78 -6.29 -9.89
N ASP A 138 4.33 -7.03 -10.90
CA ASP A 138 5.13 -7.51 -12.02
C ASP A 138 4.94 -6.52 -13.19
N LEU A 139 5.96 -5.70 -13.44
CA LEU A 139 5.92 -4.69 -14.50
C LEU A 139 6.04 -5.30 -15.90
N GLU A 140 6.72 -6.43 -16.05
CA GLU A 140 6.88 -7.08 -17.36
C GLU A 140 5.55 -7.62 -17.86
N LYS A 141 4.75 -8.19 -16.96
CA LYS A 141 3.41 -8.71 -17.25
C LYS A 141 2.31 -7.68 -17.05
N ASN A 142 2.65 -6.53 -16.48
CA ASN A 142 1.72 -5.46 -16.13
C ASN A 142 0.55 -5.93 -15.26
N ILE A 143 0.88 -6.70 -14.21
CA ILE A 143 -0.09 -7.27 -13.27
C ILE A 143 0.30 -7.01 -11.81
N TRP A 144 -0.70 -6.94 -10.96
CA TRP A 144 -0.56 -7.14 -9.53
C TRP A 144 -0.81 -8.63 -9.22
N ILE A 145 -0.02 -9.20 -8.32
CA ILE A 145 -0.19 -10.56 -7.80
C ILE A 145 -0.28 -10.45 -6.29
N GLY A 146 -1.27 -11.07 -5.67
CA GLY A 146 -1.45 -11.00 -4.22
C GLY A 146 -2.21 -12.18 -3.66
N LEU A 147 -2.44 -12.12 -2.35
CA LEU A 147 -3.26 -13.07 -1.62
C LEU A 147 -4.71 -12.67 -1.69
N MET A 148 -5.58 -13.65 -1.77
CA MET A 148 -7.02 -13.53 -1.64
C MET A 148 -7.52 -14.61 -0.67
N GLU A 149 -8.36 -14.20 0.27
CA GLU A 149 -9.10 -15.10 1.15
C GLU A 149 -10.59 -15.01 0.80
N ASN A 150 -11.24 -16.14 0.66
CA ASN A 150 -12.68 -16.28 0.54
C ASN A 150 -13.18 -17.49 1.36
N GLU A 151 -14.45 -17.87 1.20
CA GLU A 151 -15.03 -19.02 1.91
C GLU A 151 -14.40 -20.37 1.57
N GLU A 152 -13.74 -20.50 0.40
CA GLU A 152 -13.09 -21.72 -0.06
C GLU A 152 -11.65 -21.86 0.46
N GLY A 153 -11.04 -20.78 0.95
CA GLY A 153 -9.68 -20.75 1.50
C GLY A 153 -8.82 -19.61 0.94
N ASP A 154 -7.51 -19.82 0.97
CA ASP A 154 -6.53 -18.86 0.49
C ASP A 154 -6.12 -19.14 -0.95
N HIS A 155 -5.96 -18.05 -1.68
CA HIS A 155 -5.58 -18.11 -3.09
C HIS A 155 -4.47 -17.11 -3.40
N ILE A 156 -3.63 -17.43 -4.37
CA ILE A 156 -2.79 -16.47 -5.06
C ILE A 156 -3.54 -16.06 -6.33
N VAL A 157 -3.80 -14.77 -6.46
CA VAL A 157 -4.54 -14.20 -7.58
C VAL A 157 -3.77 -13.09 -8.28
N SER A 158 -4.15 -12.78 -9.51
CA SER A 158 -3.63 -11.63 -10.23
C SER A 158 -4.72 -10.75 -10.82
N TYR A 159 -4.39 -9.45 -10.94
CA TYR A 159 -5.21 -8.43 -11.59
C TYR A 159 -4.34 -7.65 -12.58
N SER A 160 -4.86 -7.35 -13.77
CA SER A 160 -4.19 -6.45 -14.71
C SER A 160 -4.16 -5.03 -14.16
N LEU A 161 -3.05 -4.32 -14.34
CA LEU A 161 -2.94 -2.92 -13.94
C LEU A 161 -3.62 -1.95 -14.93
N GLU A 162 -4.09 -2.44 -16.07
CA GLU A 162 -4.74 -1.63 -17.11
C GLU A 162 -6.27 -1.71 -17.12
N LYS A 163 -6.83 -2.66 -16.38
CA LYS A 163 -8.26 -2.92 -16.37
C LYS A 163 -8.86 -2.57 -15.03
N THR A 164 -10.10 -2.16 -15.03
CA THR A 164 -10.89 -1.91 -13.83
C THR A 164 -11.94 -3.00 -13.63
N ASP A 165 -12.45 -3.10 -12.42
CA ASP A 165 -13.64 -3.89 -12.10
C ASP A 165 -13.54 -5.37 -12.51
N GLN A 166 -12.35 -5.96 -12.27
CA GLN A 166 -11.99 -7.31 -12.73
C GLN A 166 -12.42 -8.39 -11.74
N ASN A 167 -12.74 -9.56 -12.26
CA ASN A 167 -12.70 -10.80 -11.48
C ASN A 167 -11.24 -11.22 -11.25
N PRO A 168 -10.92 -11.89 -10.12
CA PRO A 168 -9.59 -12.42 -9.88
C PRO A 168 -9.22 -13.48 -10.92
N ASN A 169 -7.97 -13.44 -11.39
CA ASN A 169 -7.39 -14.57 -12.12
C ASN A 169 -6.63 -15.45 -11.12
N PHE A 170 -7.11 -16.65 -10.88
CA PHE A 170 -6.56 -17.59 -9.91
C PHE A 170 -5.28 -18.22 -10.45
N LEU A 171 -4.18 -18.09 -9.68
CA LEU A 171 -2.88 -18.68 -9.99
C LEU A 171 -2.62 -19.93 -9.16
N TYR A 172 -3.08 -19.93 -7.90
CA TYR A 172 -2.93 -21.05 -6.96
C TYR A 172 -4.01 -20.99 -5.91
N SER A 173 -4.43 -22.14 -5.38
CA SER A 173 -5.43 -22.27 -4.32
C SER A 173 -4.95 -23.24 -3.25
N SER A 174 -5.19 -22.89 -1.99
CA SER A 174 -4.82 -23.67 -0.80
C SER A 174 -5.94 -23.68 0.22
N LYS A 175 -6.09 -24.79 0.96
CA LYS A 175 -6.93 -24.83 2.17
C LYS A 175 -6.23 -24.35 3.43
N GLY A 176 -4.92 -24.12 3.35
CA GLY A 176 -4.10 -23.56 4.44
C GLY A 176 -3.75 -22.13 4.18
N PHE A 177 -3.30 -21.43 5.22
CA PHE A 177 -2.89 -20.03 5.13
C PHE A 177 -1.70 -19.84 4.19
N LEU A 178 -1.80 -18.84 3.34
CA LEU A 178 -0.74 -18.36 2.48
C LEU A 178 -0.22 -17.01 2.99
N GLY A 179 1.08 -16.74 2.80
CA GLY A 179 1.68 -15.46 3.19
C GLY A 179 2.98 -15.18 2.47
N TYR A 180 3.42 -13.91 2.54
CA TYR A 180 4.75 -13.46 2.10
C TYR A 180 5.10 -13.77 0.64
N LEU A 181 4.38 -13.15 -0.28
CA LEU A 181 4.70 -13.23 -1.70
C LEU A 181 5.98 -12.45 -2.03
N ALA A 182 6.81 -13.04 -2.89
CA ALA A 182 7.98 -12.39 -3.46
C ALA A 182 8.08 -12.71 -4.95
N LEU A 183 8.47 -11.71 -5.75
CA LEU A 183 8.85 -11.91 -7.15
C LEU A 183 10.34 -12.23 -7.23
N ASN A 184 10.66 -13.26 -7.99
CA ASN A 184 12.04 -13.52 -8.36
C ASN A 184 12.36 -12.69 -9.61
N SER A 185 13.23 -11.70 -9.47
CA SER A 185 13.82 -10.99 -10.60
C SER A 185 14.92 -11.87 -11.20
N LYS A 186 14.67 -12.50 -12.33
CA LYS A 186 15.73 -13.12 -13.14
C LYS A 186 16.36 -12.09 -14.05
#